data_5989496eda648ac67aa2a563926377e5
#
_entry.id   5989496eda648ac67aa2a563926377e5
#
_cell.length_a   1.000
_cell.length_b   1.000
_cell.length_c   1.000
_cell.angle_alpha   90.00
_cell.angle_beta   90.00
_cell.angle_gamma   90.00
#
_symmetry.space_group_name_H-M   'P 1'
#
loop_
_entity.id
_entity.type
_entity.pdbx_description
1 polymer ?
#
loop_
_entity_poly.entity_id
_entity_poly.type
_entity_poly.pdbx_seq_one_letter_code
_entity_poly.pdbx_strand_id
1 'polypeptide(L)'
;KYALLDISKNVVKVTNSPNIIFQDYKDDGVNLGCDWTVTHSMETHGIVPGMYFICVMYSDHVTFLPLIIKNKNNVSKLLILSNINTWTAYESWAGYNDDVISLHRWTSDISSDYKDVSHNVALQVTMERPFTNASEEILKYLENDVRTFHIHTHQVYNELWMYKFLYDNNIDFDIINDHDLHHTYFGGYEMFMIHGHAQYWTEQSIKNVSTMGRNGTDLAYFGGGAFHYKVTYDDDNIVIDKGASDALWSNNTFDAPYLHPIDMFGLSFNPSKYVDTSAN
;
A
#
# COMPACT_ATOMS: atom_id res chain seq x y z
N LYS A 1 -5.46 22.51 -12.27
CA LYS A 1 -6.79 21.87 -12.28
C LYS A 1 -6.66 20.52 -11.59
N TYR A 2 -7.65 20.20 -10.78
CA TYR A 2 -7.74 18.91 -10.08
C TYR A 2 -9.01 18.19 -10.50
N ALA A 3 -8.94 16.89 -10.74
CA ALA A 3 -10.09 16.05 -10.99
C ALA A 3 -10.05 14.82 -10.08
N LEU A 4 -11.21 14.40 -9.60
CA LEU A 4 -11.37 13.13 -8.90
C LEU A 4 -11.99 12.12 -9.88
N LEU A 5 -11.32 11.00 -10.07
CA LEU A 5 -11.79 9.91 -10.90
C LEU A 5 -12.13 8.71 -10.03
N ASP A 6 -13.22 8.02 -10.35
CA ASP A 6 -13.54 6.73 -9.74
C ASP A 6 -12.71 5.58 -10.36
N ILE A 7 -12.85 4.39 -9.79
CA ILE A 7 -12.17 3.20 -10.27
C ILE A 7 -12.58 2.79 -11.71
N SER A 8 -13.74 3.23 -12.17
CA SER A 8 -14.22 3.03 -13.55
C SER A 8 -13.79 4.15 -14.51
N LYS A 9 -12.90 5.06 -14.06
CA LYS A 9 -12.33 6.16 -14.83
C LYS A 9 -13.30 7.31 -15.13
N ASN A 10 -14.45 7.34 -14.47
CA ASN A 10 -15.37 8.45 -14.60
C ASN A 10 -14.90 9.64 -13.77
N VAL A 11 -15.05 10.82 -14.31
CA VAL A 11 -14.80 12.06 -13.58
C VAL A 11 -15.95 12.33 -12.61
N VAL A 12 -15.67 12.20 -11.33
CA VAL A 12 -16.65 12.41 -10.23
C VAL A 12 -16.74 13.88 -9.83
N LYS A 13 -15.60 14.57 -9.80
CA LYS A 13 -15.52 15.97 -9.39
C LYS A 13 -14.36 16.68 -10.05
N VAL A 14 -14.54 17.94 -10.38
CA VAL A 14 -13.47 18.80 -10.90
C VAL A 14 -13.43 20.08 -10.05
N THR A 15 -12.21 20.46 -9.69
CA THR A 15 -11.95 21.74 -9.00
C THR A 15 -10.78 22.46 -9.66
N ASN A 16 -10.79 23.78 -9.60
CA ASN A 16 -9.68 24.59 -10.04
C ASN A 16 -9.04 25.25 -8.84
N SER A 17 -7.73 25.14 -8.71
CA SER A 17 -6.98 25.97 -7.79
C SER A 17 -6.46 27.19 -8.56
N PRO A 18 -6.69 28.41 -8.07
CA PRO A 18 -6.16 29.60 -8.70
C PRO A 18 -4.65 29.76 -8.49
N ASN A 19 -4.10 29.10 -7.46
CA ASN A 19 -2.72 29.27 -7.03
C ASN A 19 -1.95 27.96 -7.16
N ILE A 20 -0.81 28.04 -7.81
CA ILE A 20 0.21 27.00 -7.79
C ILE A 20 1.29 27.49 -6.85
N ILE A 21 1.57 26.68 -5.84
CA ILE A 21 2.65 26.93 -4.89
C ILE A 21 3.73 25.90 -5.18
N PHE A 22 4.88 26.36 -5.64
CA PHE A 22 6.06 25.51 -5.69
C PHE A 22 6.60 25.37 -4.27
N GLN A 23 6.78 24.14 -3.84
CA GLN A 23 7.33 23.82 -2.54
C GLN A 23 8.52 22.91 -2.76
N ASP A 24 9.62 23.31 -2.18
CA ASP A 24 10.83 22.50 -2.19
C ASP A 24 10.68 21.32 -1.24
N TYR A 25 11.50 20.32 -1.38
CA TYR A 25 11.55 19.19 -0.48
C TYR A 25 12.88 19.19 0.29
N LYS A 26 12.81 18.62 1.49
CA LYS A 26 13.99 18.54 2.37
C LYS A 26 14.87 17.37 1.96
N ASP A 27 16.15 17.46 2.28
CA ASP A 27 17.13 16.38 2.05
C ASP A 27 16.70 15.06 2.71
N ASP A 28 16.04 15.15 3.89
CA ASP A 28 15.52 14.00 4.63
C ASP A 28 14.03 13.69 4.37
N GLY A 29 13.48 14.19 3.28
CA GLY A 29 12.04 14.06 2.96
C GLY A 29 11.56 12.62 2.85
N VAL A 30 12.43 11.67 2.56
CA VAL A 30 12.10 10.24 2.55
C VAL A 30 11.76 9.72 3.94
N ASN A 31 12.49 10.19 4.96
CA ASN A 31 12.39 9.73 6.35
C ASN A 31 11.42 10.57 7.17
N LEU A 32 11.46 11.89 7.01
CA LEU A 32 10.80 12.85 7.89
C LEU A 32 9.63 13.59 7.23
N GLY A 33 9.39 13.34 5.94
CA GLY A 33 8.37 14.05 5.18
C GLY A 33 8.86 15.38 4.59
N CYS A 34 8.07 15.89 3.66
CA CYS A 34 8.42 17.10 2.92
C CYS A 34 7.97 18.39 3.61
N ASP A 35 7.17 18.32 4.68
CA ASP A 35 6.58 19.46 5.41
C ASP A 35 5.85 20.45 4.49
N TRP A 36 5.21 19.95 3.44
CA TRP A 36 4.52 20.81 2.50
C TRP A 36 3.26 21.41 3.09
N THR A 37 3.04 22.65 2.80
CA THR A 37 1.77 23.30 3.14
C THR A 37 0.67 22.86 2.18
N VAL A 38 -0.57 22.79 2.68
CA VAL A 38 -1.73 22.43 1.85
C VAL A 38 -1.92 23.46 0.73
N THR A 39 -1.82 23.04 -0.51
CA THR A 39 -2.02 23.86 -1.70
C THR A 39 -3.45 23.85 -2.21
N HIS A 40 -4.17 22.75 -1.96
CA HIS A 40 -5.56 22.59 -2.38
C HIS A 40 -6.29 21.63 -1.46
N SER A 41 -7.57 21.89 -1.24
CA SER A 41 -8.48 21.01 -0.52
C SER A 41 -9.70 20.70 -1.37
N MET A 42 -10.15 19.47 -1.33
CA MET A 42 -11.34 19.01 -2.06
C MET A 42 -12.32 18.37 -1.07
N GLU A 43 -13.53 18.89 -1.05
CA GLU A 43 -14.60 18.29 -0.25
C GLU A 43 -15.03 16.95 -0.84
N THR A 44 -15.10 15.91 0.02
CA THR A 44 -15.52 14.56 -0.35
C THR A 44 -16.94 14.22 0.13
N HIS A 45 -17.65 15.18 0.74
CA HIS A 45 -19.02 14.96 1.21
C HIS A 45 -19.94 14.52 0.05
N GLY A 46 -20.69 13.45 0.27
CA GLY A 46 -21.61 12.89 -0.74
C GLY A 46 -20.95 12.03 -1.82
N ILE A 47 -19.62 11.82 -1.74
CA ILE A 47 -18.93 10.86 -2.60
C ILE A 47 -19.04 9.48 -1.94
N VAL A 48 -19.37 8.47 -2.74
CA VAL A 48 -19.47 7.07 -2.29
C VAL A 48 -18.09 6.60 -1.83
N PRO A 49 -17.98 5.91 -0.68
CA PRO A 49 -16.71 5.34 -0.25
C PRO A 49 -16.12 4.37 -1.27
N GLY A 50 -14.78 4.33 -1.35
CA GLY A 50 -14.08 3.49 -2.31
C GLY A 50 -12.70 4.00 -2.67
N MET A 51 -12.10 3.39 -3.68
CA MET A 51 -10.82 3.80 -4.26
C MET A 51 -11.04 4.82 -5.38
N TYR A 52 -10.29 5.89 -5.35
CA TYR A 52 -10.33 7.01 -6.29
C TYR A 52 -8.93 7.43 -6.71
N PHE A 53 -8.85 8.25 -7.75
CA PHE A 53 -7.62 8.89 -8.19
C PHE A 53 -7.79 10.40 -8.21
N ILE A 54 -6.89 11.11 -7.56
CA ILE A 54 -6.74 12.55 -7.73
C ILE A 54 -5.85 12.76 -8.95
N CYS A 55 -6.40 13.30 -10.01
CA CYS A 55 -5.68 13.74 -11.19
C CYS A 55 -5.29 15.20 -11.03
N VAL A 56 -4.01 15.49 -10.99
CA VAL A 56 -3.45 16.85 -10.93
C VAL A 56 -2.93 17.22 -12.30
N MET A 57 -3.48 18.28 -12.87
CA MET A 57 -3.12 18.77 -14.22
C MET A 57 -2.50 20.16 -14.10
N TYR A 58 -1.27 20.29 -14.58
CA TYR A 58 -0.52 21.54 -14.63
C TYR A 58 0.23 21.64 -15.96
N SER A 59 -0.07 22.66 -16.76
CA SER A 59 0.44 22.77 -18.13
C SER A 59 0.16 21.48 -18.92
N ASP A 60 1.18 20.83 -19.39
CA ASP A 60 1.21 19.55 -20.12
C ASP A 60 1.53 18.35 -19.23
N HIS A 61 1.73 18.59 -17.92
CA HIS A 61 2.00 17.55 -16.95
C HIS A 61 0.72 17.06 -16.26
N VAL A 62 0.62 15.75 -16.12
CA VAL A 62 -0.46 15.07 -15.42
C VAL A 62 0.14 14.10 -14.40
N THR A 63 -0.33 14.18 -13.18
CA THR A 63 0.07 13.28 -12.09
C THR A 63 -1.17 12.69 -11.43
N PHE A 64 -1.10 11.45 -11.01
CA PHE A 64 -2.18 10.77 -10.31
C PHE A 64 -1.76 10.40 -8.89
N LEU A 65 -2.68 10.56 -7.96
CA LEU A 65 -2.50 10.15 -6.57
C LEU A 65 -3.65 9.22 -6.18
N PRO A 66 -3.39 8.08 -5.53
CA PRO A 66 -4.45 7.25 -5.00
C PRO A 66 -5.14 7.94 -3.83
N LEU A 67 -6.45 7.81 -3.75
CA LEU A 67 -7.26 8.33 -2.65
C LEU A 67 -8.26 7.27 -2.19
N ILE A 68 -8.23 6.94 -0.91
CA ILE A 68 -9.22 6.09 -0.27
C ILE A 68 -10.25 6.97 0.43
N ILE A 69 -11.51 6.87 0.03
CA ILE A 69 -12.62 7.50 0.73
C ILE A 69 -13.30 6.43 1.56
N LYS A 70 -13.24 6.60 2.89
CA LYS A 70 -13.72 5.60 3.86
C LYS A 70 -15.14 5.89 4.31
N ASN A 71 -15.88 4.83 4.67
CA ASN A 71 -17.14 4.97 5.40
C ASN A 71 -16.87 5.43 6.83
N LYS A 72 -17.77 6.28 7.34
CA LYS A 72 -17.75 6.65 8.77
C LYS A 72 -18.26 5.51 9.67
N ASN A 73 -19.17 4.69 9.15
CA ASN A 73 -19.77 3.56 9.84
C ASN A 73 -19.59 2.32 8.98
N ASN A 74 -19.52 1.16 9.62
CA ASN A 74 -19.52 -0.13 8.92
C ASN A 74 -20.89 -0.35 8.28
N VAL A 75 -20.95 -0.37 6.96
CA VAL A 75 -22.21 -0.54 6.22
C VAL A 75 -22.21 -1.78 5.34
N SER A 76 -21.06 -2.31 5.01
CA SER A 76 -20.90 -3.50 4.16
C SER A 76 -20.60 -4.74 4.99
N LYS A 77 -20.76 -5.90 4.37
CA LYS A 77 -20.41 -7.20 4.97
C LYS A 77 -18.93 -7.53 4.74
N LEU A 78 -18.36 -6.97 3.69
CA LEU A 78 -16.98 -7.17 3.26
C LEU A 78 -16.12 -5.96 3.65
N LEU A 79 -15.04 -6.22 4.37
CA LEU A 79 -14.00 -5.26 4.66
C LEU A 79 -12.75 -5.62 3.86
N ILE A 80 -12.13 -4.63 3.21
CA ILE A 80 -10.93 -4.83 2.39
C ILE A 80 -9.79 -3.99 2.94
N LEU A 81 -8.60 -4.60 3.00
CA LEU A 81 -7.36 -3.91 3.34
C LEU A 81 -6.70 -3.35 2.09
N SER A 82 -6.38 -2.06 2.12
CA SER A 82 -5.43 -1.43 1.21
C SER A 82 -4.05 -1.39 1.84
N ASN A 83 -3.05 -1.93 1.14
CA ASN A 83 -1.73 -2.22 1.70
C ASN A 83 -0.79 -1.02 1.60
N ILE A 84 -1.15 0.11 2.23
CA ILE A 84 -0.40 1.38 2.15
C ILE A 84 1.03 1.23 2.69
N ASN A 85 1.25 0.39 3.70
CA ASN A 85 2.60 0.11 4.19
C ASN A 85 3.48 -0.45 3.07
N THR A 86 2.94 -1.39 2.28
CA THR A 86 3.67 -1.95 1.16
C THR A 86 3.90 -0.91 0.06
N TRP A 87 2.90 -0.09 -0.26
CA TRP A 87 3.09 1.00 -1.23
C TRP A 87 4.19 1.95 -0.79
N THR A 88 4.17 2.36 0.47
CA THR A 88 5.17 3.27 1.04
C THR A 88 6.55 2.64 1.05
N ALA A 89 6.65 1.34 1.37
CA ALA A 89 7.92 0.63 1.39
C ALA A 89 8.56 0.48 0.00
N TYR A 90 7.74 0.35 -1.05
CA TYR A 90 8.19 0.21 -2.44
C TYR A 90 8.32 1.53 -3.19
N GLU A 91 7.82 2.64 -2.63
CA GLU A 91 7.99 3.95 -3.25
C GLU A 91 9.48 4.31 -3.34
N SER A 92 9.93 4.66 -4.55
CA SER A 92 11.34 4.88 -4.85
C SER A 92 11.75 6.36 -4.87
N TRP A 93 10.82 7.27 -4.59
CA TRP A 93 11.14 8.69 -4.56
C TRP A 93 12.18 9.00 -3.47
N ALA A 94 13.31 9.56 -3.86
CA ALA A 94 14.47 9.82 -3.01
C ALA A 94 14.76 11.31 -2.77
N GLY A 95 13.96 12.21 -3.33
CA GLY A 95 14.21 13.65 -3.25
C GLY A 95 15.47 14.05 -4.01
N TYR A 96 16.33 14.82 -3.37
CA TYR A 96 17.65 15.19 -3.92
C TYR A 96 18.72 14.12 -3.69
N ASN A 97 18.43 13.11 -2.89
CA ASN A 97 19.37 12.06 -2.57
C ASN A 97 19.11 10.82 -3.42
N ASP A 98 19.77 10.75 -4.57
CA ASP A 98 19.66 9.63 -5.51
C ASP A 98 20.10 8.27 -4.91
N ASP A 99 20.71 8.29 -3.71
CA ASP A 99 21.25 7.09 -3.06
C ASP A 99 20.19 6.35 -2.21
N VAL A 100 19.11 6.99 -1.80
CA VAL A 100 18.05 6.38 -0.98
C VAL A 100 16.88 6.01 -1.87
N ILE A 101 16.69 4.73 -2.10
CA ILE A 101 15.70 4.27 -3.08
C ILE A 101 14.37 3.87 -2.40
N SER A 102 14.37 2.97 -1.44
CA SER A 102 13.14 2.55 -0.74
C SER A 102 13.45 1.69 0.48
N LEU A 103 12.44 1.36 1.30
CA LEU A 103 12.58 0.30 2.32
C LEU A 103 12.77 -1.07 1.68
N HIS A 104 12.03 -1.32 0.60
CA HIS A 104 12.14 -2.56 -0.15
C HIS A 104 13.06 -2.36 -1.34
N ARG A 105 14.19 -3.02 -1.27
CA ARG A 105 15.12 -3.02 -2.40
C ARG A 105 14.82 -4.16 -3.35
N TRP A 106 14.67 -3.83 -4.61
CA TRP A 106 14.68 -4.80 -5.68
C TRP A 106 16.12 -5.27 -5.96
N THR A 107 16.35 -6.55 -5.77
CA THR A 107 17.66 -7.17 -6.09
C THR A 107 17.66 -7.87 -7.44
N SER A 108 16.50 -8.04 -8.09
CA SER A 108 16.39 -8.86 -9.30
C SER A 108 16.84 -8.18 -10.59
N ASP A 109 16.82 -6.83 -10.66
CA ASP A 109 17.24 -6.10 -11.86
C ASP A 109 18.62 -5.48 -11.78
N ILE A 110 19.30 -5.71 -10.68
CA ILE A 110 20.62 -5.21 -10.50
C ILE A 110 21.57 -6.27 -11.01
N SER A 111 22.18 -6.00 -12.17
CA SER A 111 23.29 -6.77 -12.68
C SER A 111 24.31 -7.02 -11.58
N SER A 112 25.06 -8.11 -11.69
CA SER A 112 26.03 -8.62 -10.71
C SER A 112 27.05 -7.58 -10.19
N ASP A 113 27.04 -6.37 -10.72
CA ASP A 113 27.99 -5.29 -10.40
C ASP A 113 27.63 -4.47 -9.16
N TYR A 114 26.40 -4.62 -8.64
CA TYR A 114 25.95 -3.91 -7.44
C TYR A 114 26.13 -4.77 -6.16
N LYS A 115 27.35 -5.13 -5.89
CA LYS A 115 27.70 -5.90 -4.67
C LYS A 115 27.77 -5.08 -3.40
N ASP A 116 27.78 -3.76 -3.50
CA ASP A 116 27.97 -2.87 -2.35
C ASP A 116 26.73 -1.99 -2.10
N VAL A 117 25.69 -2.63 -1.61
CA VAL A 117 24.38 -2.02 -1.55
C VAL A 117 23.83 -1.89 -0.14
N SER A 118 24.69 -2.05 0.85
CA SER A 118 24.36 -1.83 2.26
C SER A 118 24.02 -0.38 2.60
N HIS A 119 24.27 0.57 1.68
CA HIS A 119 24.17 2.00 1.95
C HIS A 119 22.88 2.67 1.45
N ASN A 120 22.08 2.00 0.60
CA ASN A 120 20.99 2.66 -0.12
C ASN A 120 19.60 2.15 0.27
N VAL A 121 19.44 1.64 1.48
CA VAL A 121 18.15 1.16 1.97
C VAL A 121 17.73 2.04 3.14
N ALA A 122 16.60 2.72 2.99
CA ALA A 122 15.99 3.44 4.09
C ALA A 122 15.64 2.47 5.22
N LEU A 123 15.91 2.84 6.47
CA LEU A 123 15.46 2.12 7.66
C LEU A 123 14.09 2.61 8.13
N GLN A 124 13.74 3.82 7.71
CA GLN A 124 12.50 4.51 8.01
C GLN A 124 12.01 5.21 6.75
N VAL A 125 10.71 5.21 6.52
CA VAL A 125 10.05 6.01 5.48
C VAL A 125 8.76 6.58 6.00
N THR A 126 8.34 7.70 5.43
CA THR A 126 7.09 8.36 5.74
C THR A 126 6.09 8.26 4.59
N MET A 127 4.80 8.34 4.91
CA MET A 127 3.75 8.53 3.92
C MET A 127 3.64 10.00 3.45
N GLU A 128 4.25 10.94 4.14
CA GLU A 128 4.23 12.39 3.83
C GLU A 128 5.29 12.76 2.78
N ARG A 129 5.35 12.00 1.68
CA ARG A 129 6.25 12.21 0.55
C ARG A 129 5.56 11.94 -0.78
N PRO A 130 6.12 12.36 -1.92
CA PRO A 130 5.58 12.01 -3.23
C PRO A 130 5.47 10.51 -3.45
N PHE A 131 4.35 10.07 -4.03
CA PHE A 131 4.11 8.69 -4.49
C PHE A 131 4.23 8.65 -6.01
N THR A 132 5.45 8.72 -6.52
CA THR A 132 5.73 8.80 -7.96
C THR A 132 5.45 7.49 -8.65
N ASN A 133 5.84 6.37 -8.07
CA ASN A 133 5.58 5.04 -8.62
C ASN A 133 4.07 4.75 -8.67
N ALA A 134 3.32 5.13 -7.64
CA ALA A 134 1.87 4.97 -7.64
C ALA A 134 1.21 5.76 -8.77
N SER A 135 1.72 6.96 -9.11
CA SER A 135 1.23 7.75 -10.24
C SER A 135 1.41 7.01 -11.57
N GLU A 136 2.56 6.40 -11.81
CA GLU A 136 2.82 5.60 -13.00
C GLU A 136 1.95 4.35 -13.06
N GLU A 137 1.76 3.68 -11.95
CA GLU A 137 0.90 2.50 -11.86
C GLU A 137 -0.57 2.82 -12.14
N ILE A 138 -1.07 3.96 -11.63
CA ILE A 138 -2.42 4.44 -11.92
C ILE A 138 -2.55 4.77 -13.41
N LEU A 139 -1.57 5.44 -14.01
CA LEU A 139 -1.59 5.74 -15.44
C LEU A 139 -1.68 4.46 -16.28
N LYS A 140 -0.87 3.44 -15.99
CA LYS A 140 -0.94 2.13 -16.65
C LYS A 140 -2.32 1.48 -16.52
N TYR A 141 -2.91 1.54 -15.33
CA TYR A 141 -4.28 1.07 -15.12
C TYR A 141 -5.29 1.84 -15.98
N LEU A 142 -5.17 3.17 -16.05
CA LEU A 142 -6.06 4.01 -16.85
C LEU A 142 -5.94 3.72 -18.36
N GLU A 143 -4.76 3.35 -18.82
CA GLU A 143 -4.48 2.96 -20.20
C GLU A 143 -4.88 1.52 -20.55
N ASN A 144 -5.35 0.72 -19.57
CA ASN A 144 -5.61 -0.71 -19.70
C ASN A 144 -4.36 -1.51 -20.12
N ASP A 145 -3.18 -1.07 -19.74
CA ASP A 145 -1.95 -1.78 -20.05
C ASP A 145 -1.74 -2.95 -19.10
N VAL A 146 -2.29 -4.11 -19.46
CA VAL A 146 -2.13 -5.38 -18.73
C VAL A 146 -0.82 -6.11 -19.06
N ARG A 147 -0.03 -5.60 -19.99
CA ARG A 147 1.17 -6.28 -20.51
C ARG A 147 2.44 -5.93 -19.77
N THR A 148 2.46 -4.80 -19.12
CA THR A 148 3.60 -4.39 -18.31
C THR A 148 3.52 -4.99 -16.91
N PHE A 149 3.65 -6.32 -16.81
CA PHE A 149 4.08 -6.98 -15.57
C PHE A 149 5.54 -6.60 -15.29
N HIS A 150 5.77 -5.32 -15.08
CA HIS A 150 7.07 -4.86 -14.65
C HIS A 150 7.12 -4.80 -13.14
N ILE A 151 8.21 -5.15 -12.67
CA ILE A 151 8.96 -5.17 -11.41
C ILE A 151 8.42 -4.26 -10.28
N HIS A 152 7.58 -3.28 -10.59
CA HIS A 152 7.05 -2.27 -9.66
C HIS A 152 5.57 -2.47 -9.28
N THR A 153 4.98 -3.62 -9.52
CA THR A 153 3.56 -3.90 -9.27
C THR A 153 3.23 -4.22 -7.80
N HIS A 154 4.06 -3.80 -6.86
CA HIS A 154 3.84 -4.03 -5.43
C HIS A 154 3.11 -2.88 -4.74
N GLN A 155 2.71 -1.87 -5.50
CA GLN A 155 1.97 -0.73 -5.00
C GLN A 155 0.47 -0.85 -5.35
N VAL A 156 -0.11 0.25 -5.80
CA VAL A 156 -1.56 0.35 -5.98
C VAL A 156 -2.13 -0.49 -7.13
N TYR A 157 -1.34 -0.73 -8.20
CA TYR A 157 -1.82 -1.35 -9.45
C TYR A 157 -2.51 -2.70 -9.24
N ASN A 158 -1.90 -3.59 -8.45
CA ASN A 158 -2.48 -4.91 -8.18
C ASN A 158 -3.80 -4.85 -7.42
N GLU A 159 -3.97 -3.82 -6.60
CA GLU A 159 -5.21 -3.63 -5.83
C GLU A 159 -6.34 -3.09 -6.69
N LEU A 160 -6.02 -2.26 -7.70
CA LEU A 160 -7.04 -1.62 -8.54
C LEU A 160 -7.93 -2.62 -9.28
N TRP A 161 -7.37 -3.75 -9.70
CA TRP A 161 -8.12 -4.78 -10.41
C TRP A 161 -9.14 -5.48 -9.52
N MET A 162 -8.82 -5.68 -8.25
CA MET A 162 -9.77 -6.23 -7.28
C MET A 162 -10.90 -5.24 -7.00
N TYR A 163 -10.59 -3.98 -6.75
CA TYR A 163 -11.62 -2.95 -6.55
C TYR A 163 -12.53 -2.82 -7.78
N LYS A 164 -11.93 -2.84 -8.98
CA LYS A 164 -12.71 -2.81 -10.21
C LYS A 164 -13.61 -4.03 -10.35
N PHE A 165 -13.11 -5.22 -10.06
CA PHE A 165 -13.90 -6.46 -10.08
C PHE A 165 -15.10 -6.37 -9.14
N LEU A 166 -14.90 -5.91 -7.91
CA LEU A 166 -15.98 -5.78 -6.93
C LEU A 166 -17.01 -4.74 -7.38
N TYR A 167 -16.55 -3.60 -7.87
CA TYR A 167 -17.40 -2.54 -8.40
C TYR A 167 -18.24 -3.02 -9.60
N ASP A 168 -17.62 -3.67 -10.58
CA ASP A 168 -18.30 -4.15 -11.80
C ASP A 168 -19.34 -5.25 -11.49
N ASN A 169 -19.18 -5.97 -10.39
CA ASN A 169 -20.10 -7.02 -9.94
C ASN A 169 -21.11 -6.53 -8.88
N ASN A 170 -21.14 -5.24 -8.58
CA ASN A 170 -22.01 -4.63 -7.56
C ASN A 170 -21.87 -5.30 -6.19
N ILE A 171 -20.64 -5.62 -5.80
CA ILE A 171 -20.33 -6.15 -4.47
C ILE A 171 -19.96 -4.96 -3.58
N ASP A 172 -20.77 -4.70 -2.57
CA ASP A 172 -20.50 -3.64 -1.60
C ASP A 172 -19.35 -4.03 -0.67
N PHE A 173 -18.45 -3.09 -0.42
CA PHE A 173 -17.34 -3.27 0.50
C PHE A 173 -17.00 -1.97 1.22
N ASP A 174 -16.46 -2.11 2.42
CA ASP A 174 -15.76 -1.05 3.12
C ASP A 174 -14.25 -1.22 2.94
N ILE A 175 -13.52 -0.12 2.93
CA ILE A 175 -12.07 -0.10 2.71
C ILE A 175 -11.37 0.57 3.88
N ILE A 176 -10.31 -0.05 4.35
CA ILE A 176 -9.38 0.48 5.36
C ILE A 176 -7.94 0.33 4.88
N ASN A 177 -7.02 0.97 5.56
CA ASN A 177 -5.60 0.79 5.31
C ASN A 177 -4.88 0.18 6.52
N ASP A 178 -3.58 -0.13 6.35
CA ASP A 178 -2.74 -0.72 7.40
C ASP A 178 -2.68 0.13 8.68
N HIS A 179 -2.65 1.45 8.54
CA HIS A 179 -2.62 2.38 9.67
C HIS A 179 -3.94 2.35 10.45
N ASP A 180 -5.08 2.32 9.75
CA ASP A 180 -6.39 2.13 10.39
C ASP A 180 -6.44 0.81 11.16
N LEU A 181 -5.98 -0.26 10.53
CA LEU A 181 -5.96 -1.60 11.12
C LEU A 181 -5.05 -1.71 12.35
N HIS A 182 -3.98 -0.92 12.39
CA HIS A 182 -3.12 -0.82 13.57
C HIS A 182 -3.86 -0.18 14.76
N HIS A 183 -4.52 0.95 14.52
CA HIS A 183 -5.11 1.76 15.58
C HIS A 183 -6.52 1.34 15.98
N THR A 184 -7.22 0.61 15.11
CA THR A 184 -8.65 0.31 15.29
C THR A 184 -8.94 -1.17 15.07
N TYR A 185 -9.74 -1.74 15.95
CA TYR A 185 -10.33 -3.06 15.75
C TYR A 185 -11.62 -2.95 14.92
N PHE A 186 -11.69 -3.69 13.84
CA PHE A 186 -12.84 -3.71 12.93
C PHE A 186 -13.66 -4.99 13.11
N GLY A 187 -14.57 -4.98 14.06
CA GLY A 187 -15.52 -6.11 14.24
C GLY A 187 -16.83 -5.94 13.48
N GLY A 188 -17.56 -7.05 13.33
CA GLY A 188 -18.90 -7.03 12.76
C GLY A 188 -18.99 -7.24 11.25
N TYR A 189 -17.88 -7.40 10.56
CA TYR A 189 -17.84 -7.81 9.16
C TYR A 189 -18.00 -9.34 9.03
N GLU A 190 -18.65 -9.79 7.97
CA GLU A 190 -18.74 -11.22 7.64
C GLU A 190 -17.42 -11.72 7.07
N MET A 191 -16.73 -10.88 6.26
CA MET A 191 -15.45 -11.23 5.64
C MET A 191 -14.46 -10.05 5.73
N PHE A 192 -13.21 -10.39 6.01
CA PHE A 192 -12.06 -9.49 5.85
C PHE A 192 -11.15 -10.02 4.75
N MET A 193 -10.93 -9.19 3.74
CA MET A 193 -10.15 -9.54 2.55
C MET A 193 -8.84 -8.77 2.52
N ILE A 194 -7.77 -9.50 2.31
CA ILE A 194 -6.43 -8.96 1.98
C ILE A 194 -6.11 -9.38 0.56
N HIS A 195 -5.63 -8.45 -0.26
CA HIS A 195 -5.28 -8.73 -1.64
C HIS A 195 -4.00 -7.98 -2.06
N GLY A 196 -3.41 -8.35 -3.20
CA GLY A 196 -2.14 -7.79 -3.65
C GLY A 196 -0.96 -8.27 -2.81
N HIS A 197 -0.03 -7.38 -2.51
CA HIS A 197 1.16 -7.67 -1.71
C HIS A 197 1.07 -6.99 -0.35
N ALA A 198 0.66 -7.73 0.68
CA ALA A 198 0.57 -7.25 2.06
C ALA A 198 1.80 -7.71 2.87
N GLN A 199 2.95 -7.08 2.62
CA GLN A 199 4.23 -7.57 3.16
C GLN A 199 4.63 -6.97 4.50
N TYR A 200 4.19 -5.76 4.81
CA TYR A 200 4.67 -4.95 5.94
C TYR A 200 3.58 -4.79 7.00
N TRP A 201 3.77 -5.43 8.14
CA TRP A 201 2.75 -5.54 9.18
C TRP A 201 3.24 -5.10 10.54
N THR A 202 2.39 -4.43 11.28
CA THR A 202 2.62 -4.23 12.72
C THR A 202 2.09 -5.43 13.50
N GLU A 203 2.65 -5.67 14.66
CA GLU A 203 2.16 -6.70 15.57
C GLU A 203 0.69 -6.47 15.97
N GLN A 204 0.32 -5.20 16.17
CA GLN A 204 -1.06 -4.85 16.51
C GLN A 204 -2.05 -5.15 15.38
N SER A 205 -1.68 -4.85 14.12
CA SER A 205 -2.53 -5.18 12.97
C SER A 205 -2.78 -6.68 12.87
N ILE A 206 -1.74 -7.51 13.09
CA ILE A 206 -1.89 -8.98 13.09
C ILE A 206 -2.79 -9.45 14.23
N LYS A 207 -2.64 -8.89 15.43
CA LYS A 207 -3.52 -9.19 16.57
C LYS A 207 -4.98 -8.85 16.28
N ASN A 208 -5.21 -7.72 15.63
CA ASN A 208 -6.56 -7.29 15.23
C ASN A 208 -7.18 -8.28 14.22
N VAL A 209 -6.45 -8.68 13.17
CA VAL A 209 -6.92 -9.67 12.19
C VAL A 209 -7.19 -11.03 12.86
N SER A 210 -6.27 -11.50 13.70
CA SER A 210 -6.46 -12.76 14.44
C SER A 210 -7.70 -12.71 15.33
N THR A 211 -7.97 -11.57 15.95
CA THR A 211 -9.16 -11.37 16.79
C THR A 211 -10.43 -11.35 15.96
N MET A 212 -10.41 -10.73 14.78
CA MET A 212 -11.54 -10.76 13.83
C MET A 212 -11.90 -12.20 13.45
N GLY A 213 -10.91 -13.00 13.04
CA GLY A 213 -11.13 -14.41 12.69
C GLY A 213 -11.68 -15.25 13.84
N ARG A 214 -11.17 -15.06 15.07
CA ARG A 214 -11.70 -15.75 16.26
C ARG A 214 -13.14 -15.35 16.61
N ASN A 215 -13.52 -14.13 16.27
CA ASN A 215 -14.86 -13.61 16.51
C ASN A 215 -15.84 -13.93 15.35
N GLY A 216 -15.42 -14.77 14.40
CA GLY A 216 -16.27 -15.31 13.34
C GLY A 216 -16.26 -14.53 12.04
N THR A 217 -15.33 -13.59 11.84
CA THR A 217 -15.10 -12.99 10.54
C THR A 217 -14.32 -13.97 9.65
N ASP A 218 -14.81 -14.27 8.48
CA ASP A 218 -14.06 -15.04 7.48
C ASP A 218 -12.85 -14.26 6.99
N LEU A 219 -11.68 -14.91 6.95
CA LEU A 219 -10.45 -14.31 6.49
C LEU A 219 -10.09 -14.82 5.09
N ALA A 220 -9.96 -13.90 4.12
CA ALA A 220 -9.59 -14.22 2.74
C ALA A 220 -8.30 -13.50 2.37
N TYR A 221 -7.35 -14.26 1.78
CA TYR A 221 -6.10 -13.71 1.28
C TYR A 221 -5.89 -14.06 -0.21
N PHE A 222 -5.84 -13.02 -1.05
CA PHE A 222 -5.64 -13.13 -2.50
C PHE A 222 -4.40 -12.36 -2.94
N GLY A 223 -3.23 -12.93 -2.72
CA GLY A 223 -2.00 -12.24 -3.07
C GLY A 223 -0.75 -13.06 -2.79
N GLY A 224 0.40 -12.44 -2.96
CA GLY A 224 1.70 -13.01 -2.66
C GLY A 224 2.43 -12.26 -1.55
N GLY A 225 3.37 -12.92 -0.86
CA GLY A 225 4.28 -12.27 0.08
C GLY A 225 3.65 -11.73 1.36
N ALA A 226 2.60 -12.39 1.87
CA ALA A 226 1.96 -12.00 3.11
C ALA A 226 2.91 -12.01 4.32
N PHE A 227 2.77 -11.02 5.19
CA PHE A 227 3.43 -10.99 6.52
C PHE A 227 4.95 -11.22 6.43
N HIS A 228 5.63 -10.48 5.56
CA HIS A 228 7.05 -10.69 5.34
C HIS A 228 7.91 -9.90 6.32
N TYR A 229 7.57 -8.61 6.53
CA TYR A 229 8.34 -7.73 7.39
C TYR A 229 7.53 -7.22 8.58
N LYS A 230 8.16 -7.26 9.76
CA LYS A 230 7.67 -6.59 10.96
C LYS A 230 8.02 -5.10 10.87
N VAL A 231 7.01 -4.27 11.09
CA VAL A 231 7.18 -2.82 11.12
C VAL A 231 6.60 -2.25 12.42
N THR A 232 7.08 -1.08 12.77
CA THR A 232 6.49 -0.23 13.82
C THR A 232 6.16 1.13 13.21
N TYR A 233 5.27 1.86 13.83
CA TYR A 233 5.03 3.25 13.51
C TYR A 233 5.73 4.14 14.57
N ASP A 234 6.38 5.18 14.08
CA ASP A 234 6.82 6.32 14.86
C ASP A 234 6.07 7.53 14.29
N ASP A 235 5.01 7.94 14.97
CA ASP A 235 3.95 8.79 14.43
C ASP A 235 3.38 8.20 13.12
N ASP A 236 3.46 8.93 12.00
CA ASP A 236 3.03 8.46 10.67
C ASP A 236 4.16 7.80 9.85
N ASN A 237 5.29 7.55 10.49
CA ASN A 237 6.44 6.92 9.84
C ASN A 237 6.42 5.41 10.02
N ILE A 238 6.77 4.70 8.96
CA ILE A 238 6.99 3.26 8.99
C ILE A 238 8.46 3.01 9.31
N VAL A 239 8.72 2.35 10.42
CA VAL A 239 10.08 1.97 10.84
C VAL A 239 10.25 0.47 10.70
N ILE A 240 11.30 0.08 9.98
CA ILE A 240 11.76 -1.31 9.88
C ILE A 240 13.14 -1.39 10.48
N ASP A 241 13.33 -2.23 11.48
CA ASP A 241 14.67 -2.57 11.95
C ASP A 241 15.24 -3.73 11.12
N LYS A 242 15.95 -3.38 10.07
CA LYS A 242 16.59 -4.38 9.17
C LYS A 242 17.81 -5.07 9.80
N GLY A 243 18.34 -4.55 10.88
CA GLY A 243 19.44 -5.15 11.63
C GLY A 243 18.97 -6.22 12.60
N ALA A 244 17.70 -6.22 12.97
CA ALA A 244 17.13 -7.21 13.86
C ALA A 244 16.85 -8.52 13.11
N SER A 245 17.26 -9.64 13.70
CA SER A 245 16.95 -10.98 13.18
C SER A 245 15.46 -11.28 13.14
N ASP A 246 14.66 -10.50 13.82
CA ASP A 246 13.21 -10.58 13.95
C ASP A 246 12.45 -9.63 13.01
N ALA A 247 13.15 -8.87 12.16
CA ALA A 247 12.51 -8.04 11.13
C ALA A 247 11.70 -8.87 10.12
N LEU A 248 12.03 -10.14 9.97
CA LEU A 248 11.29 -11.10 9.16
C LEU A 248 10.34 -11.90 10.04
N TRP A 249 9.05 -11.81 9.77
CA TRP A 249 8.06 -12.64 10.44
C TRP A 249 8.28 -14.15 10.27
N SER A 250 9.01 -14.57 9.25
CA SER A 250 9.39 -15.96 8.99
C SER A 250 10.40 -16.55 9.99
N ASN A 251 11.05 -15.73 10.81
CA ASN A 251 12.13 -16.16 11.69
C ASN A 251 11.70 -16.53 13.12
N ASN A 252 10.42 -16.79 13.37
CA ASN A 252 9.87 -17.37 14.60
C ASN A 252 9.97 -16.54 15.87
N THR A 253 9.99 -15.25 15.82
CA THR A 253 10.04 -14.44 17.04
C THR A 253 8.67 -13.97 17.52
N PHE A 254 7.64 -14.78 17.31
CA PHE A 254 6.36 -14.54 17.94
C PHE A 254 6.30 -15.22 19.30
N ASP A 255 6.16 -14.45 20.35
CA ASP A 255 5.81 -14.95 21.69
C ASP A 255 4.37 -15.51 21.75
N ALA A 256 3.65 -15.51 20.65
CA ALA A 256 2.28 -15.99 20.55
C ALA A 256 2.14 -16.98 19.39
N PRO A 257 1.93 -18.27 19.64
CA PRO A 257 1.87 -19.34 18.63
C PRO A 257 0.70 -19.20 17.62
N TYR A 258 -0.18 -18.25 17.78
CA TYR A 258 -1.39 -18.06 16.96
C TYR A 258 -1.34 -16.85 16.04
N LEU A 259 -0.18 -16.23 15.86
CA LEU A 259 -0.03 -15.05 14.99
C LEU A 259 0.71 -15.38 13.69
N HIS A 260 1.06 -16.65 13.48
CA HIS A 260 1.73 -17.03 12.24
C HIS A 260 0.75 -17.02 11.07
N PRO A 261 1.14 -16.50 9.88
CA PRO A 261 0.28 -16.47 8.69
C PRO A 261 -0.32 -17.84 8.34
N ILE A 262 0.42 -18.93 8.56
CA ILE A 262 -0.06 -20.28 8.31
C ILE A 262 -1.24 -20.66 9.21
N ASP A 263 -1.26 -20.16 10.44
CA ASP A 263 -2.32 -20.45 11.40
C ASP A 263 -3.61 -19.66 11.09
N MET A 264 -3.46 -18.48 10.48
CA MET A 264 -4.58 -17.62 10.11
C MET A 264 -5.16 -17.93 8.74
N PHE A 265 -4.32 -18.22 7.74
CA PHE A 265 -4.71 -18.35 6.35
C PHE A 265 -4.37 -19.70 5.73
N GLY A 266 -3.70 -20.60 6.48
CA GLY A 266 -3.19 -21.86 5.95
C GLY A 266 -2.06 -21.71 4.93
N LEU A 267 -1.46 -20.53 4.82
CA LEU A 267 -0.45 -20.19 3.82
C LEU A 267 0.85 -19.75 4.50
N SER A 268 1.98 -20.24 4.00
CA SER A 268 3.29 -19.70 4.33
C SER A 268 4.05 -19.34 3.07
N PHE A 269 4.71 -18.20 3.06
CA PHE A 269 5.61 -17.82 1.99
C PHE A 269 7.03 -18.31 2.33
N ASN A 270 7.58 -19.20 1.50
CA ASN A 270 8.97 -19.61 1.61
C ASN A 270 9.73 -19.13 0.36
N PRO A 271 10.49 -18.03 0.45
CA PRO A 271 11.20 -17.48 -0.71
C PRO A 271 12.30 -18.40 -1.25
N SER A 272 12.69 -19.43 -0.48
CA SER A 272 13.77 -20.36 -0.90
C SER A 272 13.29 -21.58 -1.69
N LYS A 273 11.97 -21.73 -1.90
CA LYS A 273 11.40 -22.86 -2.65
C LYS A 273 10.40 -22.36 -3.69
N TYR A 274 10.89 -21.89 -4.82
CA TYR A 274 10.11 -22.00 -6.05
C TYR A 274 9.99 -23.50 -6.36
N VAL A 275 8.81 -24.04 -6.17
CA VAL A 275 8.50 -25.37 -6.71
C VAL A 275 8.26 -25.15 -8.19
N ASP A 276 9.22 -25.53 -9.01
CA ASP A 276 9.04 -25.62 -10.45
C ASP A 276 7.98 -26.71 -10.72
N THR A 277 6.76 -26.28 -10.98
CA THR A 277 5.65 -27.18 -11.35
C THR A 277 5.66 -27.54 -12.84
N SER A 278 6.68 -27.13 -13.59
CA SER A 278 6.82 -27.46 -15.02
C SER A 278 7.33 -28.89 -15.30
N ALA A 279 7.59 -29.68 -14.24
CA ALA A 279 8.04 -31.06 -14.36
C ALA A 279 6.94 -32.06 -13.95
N ASN A 280 5.77 -32.05 -14.66
CA ASN A 280 4.86 -33.19 -14.76
C ASN A 280 4.04 -33.09 -16.05
#